data_e55f658a6040b24229ab541fce07660b
#
_entry.id   e55f658a6040b24229ab541fce07660b
#
_cell.length_a   1.000
_cell.length_b   1.000
_cell.length_c   1.000
_cell.angle_alpha   90.00
_cell.angle_beta   90.00
_cell.angle_gamma   90.00
#
_symmetry.space_group_name_H-M   'P 1'
#
loop_
_entity.id
_entity.type
_entity.pdbx_description
1 polymer ?
#
loop_
_entity_poly.entity_id
_entity_poly.type
_entity_poly.pdbx_seq_one_letter_code
_entity_poly.pdbx_strand_id
1 'polypeptide(L)'
;MDSERRQERIVERMRDRGCRITPQRLAIVHSLFTLGPEHPSIEPLYAAVKRDYPTTSQATVYKTVALLKEMGEVFEVRGADDAAHLEVIRQDTHAHAVCRKCGCIVDVDLDHPDELMSEVATIAEFASLDRMIQFSGVCRDCARASSRDTE
;
A
#
# COMPACT_ATOMS: atom_id res chain seq x y z
N MET A 1 -9.89 1.70 17.16
CA MET A 1 -9.57 0.51 17.98
C MET A 1 -8.87 -0.60 17.16
N ASP A 2 -9.32 -0.90 15.99
CA ASP A 2 -8.69 -1.97 15.18
C ASP A 2 -7.30 -1.56 14.64
N SER A 3 -7.14 -0.32 14.21
CA SER A 3 -5.88 0.23 13.70
C SER A 3 -4.76 0.23 14.75
N GLU A 4 -5.03 0.64 15.99
CA GLU A 4 -4.03 0.67 17.07
C GLU A 4 -3.54 -0.74 17.41
N ARG A 5 -4.45 -1.70 17.56
CA ARG A 5 -4.09 -3.11 17.81
C ARG A 5 -3.26 -3.71 16.69
N ARG A 6 -3.53 -3.30 15.45
CA ARG A 6 -2.74 -3.76 14.30
C ARG A 6 -1.34 -3.16 14.32
N GLN A 7 -1.21 -1.88 14.64
CA GLN A 7 0.10 -1.23 14.81
C GLN A 7 0.92 -1.92 15.91
N GLU A 8 0.33 -2.18 17.08
CA GLU A 8 0.98 -2.89 18.18
C GLU A 8 1.47 -4.27 17.74
N ARG A 9 0.64 -5.05 17.07
CA ARG A 9 1.00 -6.38 16.56
C ARG A 9 2.14 -6.33 15.54
N ILE A 10 2.16 -5.34 14.65
CA ILE A 10 3.28 -5.14 13.71
C ILE A 10 4.56 -4.85 14.48
N VAL A 11 4.51 -3.98 15.46
CA VAL A 11 5.67 -3.62 16.30
C VAL A 11 6.19 -4.84 17.09
N GLU A 12 5.30 -5.67 17.64
CA GLU A 12 5.69 -6.93 18.31
C GLU A 12 6.40 -7.87 17.33
N ARG A 13 5.85 -8.07 16.14
CA ARG A 13 6.48 -8.90 15.10
C ARG A 13 7.82 -8.37 14.64
N MET A 14 8.00 -7.05 14.57
CA MET A 14 9.31 -6.44 14.31
C MET A 14 10.31 -6.78 15.43
N ARG A 15 9.87 -6.73 16.68
CA ARG A 15 10.69 -7.06 17.84
C ARG A 15 11.10 -8.54 17.83
N ASP A 16 10.18 -9.44 17.53
CA ASP A 16 10.42 -10.88 17.45
C ASP A 16 11.45 -11.24 16.37
N ARG A 17 11.57 -10.41 15.33
CA ARG A 17 12.62 -10.53 14.32
C ARG A 17 13.96 -9.88 14.70
N GLY A 18 14.11 -9.49 15.96
CA GLY A 18 15.34 -8.86 16.46
C GLY A 18 15.52 -7.41 16.02
N CYS A 19 14.45 -6.79 15.49
CA CYS A 19 14.52 -5.40 15.09
C CYS A 19 14.48 -4.48 16.31
N ARG A 20 15.48 -3.61 16.46
CA ARG A 20 15.44 -2.58 17.50
C ARG A 20 14.31 -1.60 17.22
N ILE A 21 13.38 -1.49 18.15
CA ILE A 21 12.27 -0.53 18.07
C ILE A 21 12.78 0.84 18.52
N THR A 22 12.69 1.81 17.64
CA THR A 22 13.06 3.21 17.88
C THR A 22 11.85 4.11 17.70
N PRO A 23 11.84 5.33 18.30
CA PRO A 23 10.75 6.29 18.08
C PRO A 23 10.49 6.57 16.59
N GLN A 24 11.55 6.65 15.76
CA GLN A 24 11.42 6.87 14.32
C GLN A 24 10.70 5.70 13.62
N ARG A 25 11.01 4.45 13.98
CA ARG A 25 10.33 3.28 13.42
C ARG A 25 8.87 3.20 13.83
N LEU A 26 8.56 3.55 15.08
CA LEU A 26 7.17 3.67 15.53
C LEU A 26 6.41 4.75 14.75
N ALA A 27 7.05 5.90 14.52
CA ALA A 27 6.47 6.98 13.71
C ALA A 27 6.23 6.55 12.26
N ILE A 28 7.14 5.75 11.66
CA ILE A 28 6.95 5.20 10.31
C ILE A 28 5.73 4.28 10.27
N VAL A 29 5.61 3.34 11.20
CA VAL A 29 4.44 2.46 11.29
C VAL A 29 3.16 3.28 11.44
N HIS A 30 3.14 4.24 12.38
CA HIS A 30 1.98 5.10 12.60
C HIS A 30 1.60 5.91 11.35
N SER A 31 2.59 6.51 10.68
CA SER A 31 2.35 7.31 9.47
C SER A 31 1.83 6.46 8.31
N LEU A 32 2.25 5.19 8.18
CA LEU A 32 1.69 4.27 7.20
C LEU A 32 0.20 4.03 7.41
N PHE A 33 -0.26 3.92 8.66
CA PHE A 33 -1.69 3.77 8.95
C PHE A 33 -2.48 5.06 8.73
N THR A 34 -1.88 6.21 9.05
CA THR A 34 -2.52 7.51 8.89
C THR A 34 -2.66 7.92 7.43
N LEU A 35 -1.62 7.68 6.63
CA LEU A 35 -1.59 7.98 5.19
C LEU A 35 -2.12 6.84 4.32
N GLY A 36 -2.34 5.67 4.91
CA GLY A 36 -2.70 4.44 4.19
C GLY A 36 -3.83 4.61 3.17
N PRO A 37 -4.95 5.31 3.47
CA PRO A 37 -6.03 5.53 2.52
C PRO A 37 -5.62 6.31 1.25
N GLU A 38 -4.51 7.05 1.30
CA GLU A 38 -3.97 7.83 0.18
C GLU A 38 -2.93 7.06 -0.63
N HIS A 39 -2.60 5.82 -0.26
CA HIS A 39 -1.56 5.00 -0.85
C HIS A 39 -0.24 5.79 -1.03
N PRO A 40 0.42 6.21 0.06
CA PRO A 40 1.57 7.09 -0.03
C PRO A 40 2.75 6.40 -0.70
N SER A 41 3.53 7.14 -1.48
CA SER A 41 4.88 6.76 -1.83
C SER A 41 5.85 7.02 -0.66
N ILE A 42 7.13 6.71 -0.84
CA ILE A 42 8.14 6.90 0.22
C ILE A 42 8.31 8.37 0.60
N GLU A 43 8.23 9.30 -0.36
CA GLU A 43 8.46 10.72 -0.12
C GLU A 43 7.43 11.34 0.84
N PRO A 44 6.11 11.22 0.64
CA PRO A 44 5.11 11.68 1.60
C PRO A 44 5.26 11.02 2.97
N LEU A 45 5.56 9.73 3.02
CA LEU A 45 5.81 9.00 4.26
C LEU A 45 7.02 9.58 5.02
N TYR A 46 8.13 9.79 4.31
CA TYR A 46 9.33 10.40 4.88
C TYR A 46 9.06 11.82 5.39
N ALA A 47 8.35 12.64 4.60
CA ALA A 47 7.99 14.00 5.00
C ALA A 47 7.15 14.02 6.28
N ALA A 48 6.17 13.12 6.41
CA ALA A 48 5.34 12.99 7.60
C ALA A 48 6.17 12.63 8.84
N VAL A 49 7.05 11.63 8.73
CA VAL A 49 7.91 11.20 9.85
C VAL A 49 8.92 12.28 10.23
N LYS A 50 9.53 12.96 9.24
CA LYS A 50 10.55 13.99 9.47
C LYS A 50 10.00 15.23 10.17
N ARG A 51 8.71 15.53 10.02
CA ARG A 51 8.06 16.64 10.73
C ARG A 51 8.15 16.48 12.24
N ASP A 52 7.91 15.26 12.74
CA ASP A 52 7.92 14.96 14.17
C ASP A 52 9.30 14.50 14.68
N TYR A 53 10.10 13.91 13.79
CA TYR A 53 11.44 13.40 14.06
C TYR A 53 12.44 13.92 13.01
N PRO A 54 12.90 15.19 13.13
CA PRO A 54 13.72 15.86 12.10
C PRO A 54 15.04 15.17 11.77
N THR A 55 15.57 14.35 12.69
CA THR A 55 16.82 13.60 12.53
C THR A 55 16.64 12.29 11.76
N THR A 56 15.41 11.92 11.39
CA THR A 56 15.16 10.69 10.65
C THR A 56 15.76 10.78 9.25
N SER A 57 16.60 9.79 8.90
CA SER A 57 17.15 9.69 7.55
C SER A 57 16.15 8.99 6.60
N GLN A 58 16.23 9.31 5.34
CA GLN A 58 15.47 8.62 4.30
C GLN A 58 15.81 7.13 4.26
N ALA A 59 17.07 6.77 4.49
CA ALA A 59 17.53 5.38 4.59
C ALA A 59 16.81 4.60 5.70
N THR A 60 16.49 5.25 6.83
CA THR A 60 15.72 4.62 7.92
C THR A 60 14.31 4.28 7.47
N VAL A 61 13.66 5.16 6.71
CA VAL A 61 12.31 4.92 6.15
C VAL A 61 12.36 3.74 5.18
N TYR A 62 13.27 3.76 4.20
CA TYR A 62 13.43 2.66 3.24
C TYR A 62 13.67 1.31 3.90
N LYS A 63 14.60 1.24 4.87
CA LYS A 63 14.91 0.00 5.60
C LYS A 63 13.72 -0.51 6.41
N THR A 64 12.95 0.38 7.02
CA THR A 64 11.78 0.00 7.80
C THR A 64 10.66 -0.50 6.90
N VAL A 65 10.39 0.18 5.78
CA VAL A 65 9.40 -0.26 4.78
C VAL A 65 9.82 -1.62 4.18
N ALA A 66 11.10 -1.80 3.82
CA ALA A 66 11.60 -3.07 3.31
C ALA A 66 11.37 -4.22 4.30
N LEU A 67 11.66 -3.99 5.58
CA LEU A 67 11.38 -4.97 6.64
C LEU A 67 9.89 -5.30 6.73
N LEU A 68 9.01 -4.30 6.69
CA LEU A 68 7.55 -4.51 6.73
C LEU A 68 7.05 -5.29 5.51
N LYS A 69 7.64 -5.07 4.34
CA LYS A 69 7.36 -5.85 3.12
C LYS A 69 7.80 -7.31 3.27
N GLU A 70 9.00 -7.56 3.76
CA GLU A 70 9.51 -8.92 4.05
C GLU A 70 8.65 -9.64 5.10
N MET A 71 8.07 -8.89 6.04
CA MET A 71 7.14 -9.42 7.04
C MET A 71 5.74 -9.70 6.47
N GLY A 72 5.45 -9.25 5.25
CA GLY A 72 4.11 -9.33 4.66
C GLY A 72 3.09 -8.42 5.34
N GLU A 73 3.53 -7.29 5.90
CA GLU A 73 2.64 -6.30 6.53
C GLU A 73 2.34 -5.11 5.61
N VAL A 74 3.19 -4.88 4.62
CA VAL A 74 3.06 -3.82 3.62
C VAL A 74 3.32 -4.41 2.25
N PHE A 75 2.54 -4.00 1.26
CA PHE A 75 2.82 -4.26 -0.15
C PHE A 75 2.80 -2.98 -0.97
N GLU A 76 3.16 -3.09 -2.24
CA GLU A 76 3.21 -1.98 -3.19
C GLU A 76 2.14 -2.13 -4.25
N VAL A 77 1.36 -1.06 -4.43
CA VAL A 77 0.47 -0.88 -5.58
C VAL A 77 1.24 -0.07 -6.63
N ARG A 78 1.30 -0.54 -7.86
CA ARG A 78 1.96 0.17 -8.96
C ARG A 78 1.06 1.29 -9.49
N GLY A 79 1.53 2.52 -9.35
CA GLY A 79 0.90 3.70 -9.94
C GLY A 79 1.08 3.79 -11.45
N ALA A 80 0.48 4.81 -12.07
CA ALA A 80 0.56 5.05 -13.51
C ALA A 80 1.96 5.50 -13.99
N ASP A 81 2.72 6.11 -13.10
CA ASP A 81 4.11 6.57 -13.28
C ASP A 81 5.15 5.50 -12.92
N ASP A 82 4.70 4.25 -12.75
CA ASP A 82 5.49 3.14 -12.23
C ASP A 82 6.01 3.35 -10.80
N ALA A 83 5.57 4.40 -10.12
CA ALA A 83 5.89 4.64 -8.73
C ALA A 83 5.24 3.59 -7.82
N ALA A 84 5.99 3.20 -6.80
CA ALA A 84 5.49 2.28 -5.78
C ALA A 84 4.70 3.05 -4.72
N HIS A 85 3.44 2.71 -4.59
CA HIS A 85 2.54 3.22 -3.56
C HIS A 85 2.36 2.17 -2.48
N LEU A 86 2.50 2.58 -1.23
CA LEU A 86 2.51 1.68 -0.08
C LEU A 86 1.11 1.46 0.48
N GLU A 87 0.82 0.24 0.83
CA GLU A 87 -0.39 -0.12 1.56
C GLU A 87 -0.08 -1.10 2.69
N VAL A 88 -0.67 -0.84 3.85
CA VAL A 88 -0.69 -1.82 4.96
C VAL A 88 -1.70 -2.90 4.64
N ILE A 89 -1.26 -4.17 4.60
CA ILE A 89 -2.12 -5.30 4.25
C ILE A 89 -3.35 -5.35 5.15
N ARG A 90 -4.52 -5.29 4.53
CA ARG A 90 -5.81 -5.48 5.20
C ARG A 90 -6.11 -6.98 5.36
N GLN A 91 -7.03 -7.31 6.26
CA GLN A 91 -7.46 -8.72 6.45
C GLN A 91 -8.40 -9.18 5.34
N ASP A 92 -9.18 -8.24 4.81
CA ASP A 92 -10.08 -8.42 3.68
C ASP A 92 -9.33 -8.29 2.36
N THR A 93 -9.63 -9.16 1.42
CA THR A 93 -9.12 -9.06 0.05
C THR A 93 -9.94 -8.01 -0.69
N HIS A 94 -9.29 -7.00 -1.23
CA HIS A 94 -9.89 -5.98 -2.08
C HIS A 94 -9.05 -5.78 -3.33
N ALA A 95 -9.60 -5.05 -4.29
CA ALA A 95 -8.91 -4.72 -5.52
C ALA A 95 -8.51 -3.24 -5.54
N HIS A 96 -7.53 -2.91 -6.35
CA HIS A 96 -7.14 -1.54 -6.67
C HIS A 96 -7.49 -1.23 -8.13
N ALA A 97 -8.16 -0.11 -8.36
CA ALA A 97 -8.33 0.46 -9.69
C ALA A 97 -7.37 1.64 -9.85
N VAL A 98 -6.42 1.52 -10.77
CA VAL A 98 -5.39 2.54 -11.02
C VAL A 98 -5.66 3.24 -12.35
N CYS A 99 -5.77 4.56 -12.32
CA CYS A 99 -5.91 5.36 -13.52
C CYS A 99 -4.54 5.56 -14.19
N ARG A 100 -4.37 5.07 -15.41
CA ARG A 100 -3.12 5.25 -16.18
C ARG A 100 -2.88 6.69 -16.67
N LYS A 101 -3.85 7.61 -16.51
CA LYS A 101 -3.69 9.02 -16.92
C LYS A 101 -3.31 9.92 -15.75
N CYS A 102 -4.05 9.89 -14.65
CA CYS A 102 -3.79 10.78 -13.50
C CYS A 102 -3.13 10.08 -12.32
N GLY A 103 -2.97 8.75 -12.38
CA GLY A 103 -2.34 7.98 -11.31
C GLY A 103 -3.21 7.74 -10.07
N CYS A 104 -4.48 8.19 -10.05
CA CYS A 104 -5.34 7.95 -8.90
C CYS A 104 -5.52 6.44 -8.68
N ILE A 105 -5.48 6.05 -7.41
CA ILE A 105 -5.72 4.69 -6.93
C ILE A 105 -7.00 4.70 -6.12
N VAL A 106 -7.89 3.76 -6.41
CA VAL A 106 -9.17 3.61 -5.73
C VAL A 106 -9.29 2.18 -5.23
N ASP A 107 -9.57 2.01 -3.94
CA ASP A 107 -9.90 0.71 -3.36
C ASP A 107 -11.29 0.28 -3.84
N VAL A 108 -11.40 -0.97 -4.21
CA VAL A 108 -12.64 -1.59 -4.69
C VAL A 108 -12.91 -2.83 -3.87
N ASP A 109 -13.97 -2.80 -3.08
CA ASP A 109 -14.46 -3.98 -2.38
C ASP A 109 -15.19 -4.87 -3.37
N LEU A 110 -14.72 -6.11 -3.51
CA LEU A 110 -15.33 -7.12 -4.37
C LEU A 110 -16.23 -8.03 -3.53
N ASP A 111 -17.35 -8.46 -4.09
CA ASP A 111 -18.28 -9.37 -3.38
C ASP A 111 -17.66 -10.75 -3.12
N HIS A 112 -16.88 -11.26 -4.08
CA HIS A 112 -16.29 -12.61 -4.03
C HIS A 112 -14.81 -12.63 -4.48
N PRO A 113 -13.90 -11.92 -3.78
CA PRO A 113 -12.51 -11.83 -4.22
C PRO A 113 -11.77 -13.19 -4.16
N ASP A 114 -12.09 -14.04 -3.18
CA ASP A 114 -11.44 -15.35 -3.04
C ASP A 114 -11.85 -16.32 -4.15
N GLU A 115 -13.09 -16.23 -4.64
CA GLU A 115 -13.56 -17.01 -5.80
C GLU A 115 -12.83 -16.58 -7.07
N LEU A 116 -12.71 -15.26 -7.30
CA LEU A 116 -11.97 -14.71 -8.43
C LEU A 116 -10.50 -15.18 -8.42
N MET A 117 -9.85 -15.10 -7.26
CA MET A 117 -8.46 -15.54 -7.13
C MET A 117 -8.30 -17.03 -7.35
N SER A 118 -9.23 -17.84 -6.86
CA SER A 118 -9.23 -19.29 -7.06
C SER A 118 -9.41 -19.66 -8.54
N GLU A 119 -10.31 -18.96 -9.25
CA GLU A 119 -10.54 -19.14 -10.67
C GLU A 119 -9.27 -18.78 -11.47
N VAL A 120 -8.65 -17.64 -11.20
CA VAL A 120 -7.42 -17.21 -11.86
C VAL A 120 -6.27 -18.19 -11.57
N ALA A 121 -6.10 -18.65 -10.34
CA ALA A 121 -5.07 -19.62 -9.99
C ALA A 121 -5.25 -20.94 -10.75
N THR A 122 -6.50 -21.38 -10.89
CA THR A 122 -6.84 -22.60 -11.62
C THR A 122 -6.55 -22.48 -13.12
N ILE A 123 -6.98 -21.38 -13.74
CA ILE A 123 -6.78 -21.14 -15.20
C ILE A 123 -5.30 -20.95 -15.51
N ALA A 124 -4.57 -20.23 -14.66
CA ALA A 124 -3.16 -19.94 -14.84
C ALA A 124 -2.21 -21.05 -14.35
N GLU A 125 -2.77 -22.11 -13.73
CA GLU A 125 -2.00 -23.24 -13.14
C GLU A 125 -1.00 -22.79 -12.06
N PHE A 126 -1.40 -21.78 -11.25
CA PHE A 126 -0.62 -21.32 -10.11
C PHE A 126 -1.01 -22.05 -8.83
N ALA A 127 -0.01 -22.50 -8.05
CA ALA A 127 -0.22 -23.13 -6.76
C ALA A 127 -0.77 -22.16 -5.70
N SER A 128 -0.41 -20.89 -5.79
CA SER A 128 -0.91 -19.80 -4.93
C SER A 128 -0.78 -18.48 -5.65
N LEU A 129 -1.64 -17.53 -5.28
CA LEU A 129 -1.56 -16.13 -5.69
C LEU A 129 -1.47 -15.23 -4.47
N ASP A 130 -0.76 -14.12 -4.60
CA ASP A 130 -0.77 -13.07 -3.59
C ASP A 130 -2.13 -12.36 -3.58
N ARG A 131 -2.54 -11.89 -2.39
CA ARG A 131 -3.84 -11.21 -2.21
C ARG A 131 -3.85 -9.76 -2.73
N MET A 132 -3.26 -9.53 -3.88
CA MET A 132 -3.24 -8.24 -4.54
C MET A 132 -3.92 -8.35 -5.90
N ILE A 133 -5.06 -7.67 -6.04
CA ILE A 133 -5.80 -7.58 -7.30
C ILE A 133 -5.71 -6.14 -7.78
N GLN A 134 -5.15 -5.92 -8.95
CA GLN A 134 -5.02 -4.58 -9.52
C GLN A 134 -5.59 -4.53 -10.94
N PHE A 135 -6.44 -3.52 -11.17
CA PHE A 135 -6.96 -3.19 -12.49
C PHE A 135 -6.40 -1.84 -12.94
N SER A 136 -6.04 -1.75 -14.22
CA SER A 136 -5.59 -0.51 -14.86
C SER A 136 -6.60 -0.01 -15.85
N GLY A 137 -6.90 1.28 -15.81
CA GLY A 137 -7.89 1.87 -16.71
C GLY A 137 -7.77 3.38 -16.83
N VAL A 138 -8.87 4.04 -17.20
CA VAL A 138 -8.99 5.50 -17.21
C VAL A 138 -10.18 5.87 -16.33
N CYS A 139 -9.94 6.71 -15.31
CA CYS A 139 -11.02 7.16 -14.43
C CYS A 139 -12.01 8.06 -15.17
N ARG A 140 -13.21 8.21 -14.60
CA ARG A 140 -14.30 9.00 -15.19
C ARG A 140 -13.87 10.44 -15.49
N ASP A 141 -13.13 11.07 -14.60
CA ASP A 141 -12.71 12.47 -14.75
C ASP A 141 -11.72 12.63 -15.91
N CYS A 142 -10.75 11.73 -16.02
CA CYS A 142 -9.82 11.73 -17.14
C CYS A 142 -10.50 11.37 -18.48
N ALA A 143 -11.51 10.52 -18.47
CA ALA A 143 -12.28 10.21 -19.67
C ALA A 143 -13.08 11.43 -20.14
N ARG A 144 -13.74 12.15 -19.22
CA ARG A 144 -14.46 13.38 -19.52
C ARG A 144 -13.57 14.53 -20.01
N ALA A 145 -12.39 14.70 -19.40
CA ALA A 145 -11.41 15.69 -19.83
C ALA A 145 -10.98 15.47 -21.28
N SER A 146 -10.71 14.21 -21.66
CA SER A 146 -10.30 13.86 -23.02
C SER A 146 -11.40 14.07 -24.07
N SER A 147 -12.67 14.03 -23.67
CA SER A 147 -13.80 14.28 -24.58
C SER A 147 -14.01 15.79 -24.89
N ARG A 148 -13.48 16.68 -24.05
CA ARG A 148 -13.54 18.13 -24.23
C ARG A 148 -12.45 18.68 -25.13
N ASP A 149 -11.32 17.96 -25.25
CA ASP A 149 -10.19 18.38 -26.10
C ASP A 149 -10.38 17.97 -27.58
N THR A 150 -11.52 17.35 -27.92
CA THR A 150 -11.82 16.85 -29.28
C THR A 150 -12.87 17.71 -30.02
N GLU A 151 -13.35 18.81 -29.42
CA GLU A 151 -14.19 19.84 -30.05
C GLU A 151 -13.35 21.10 -30.30
#